data_39238aabf317dcf0c68bf68cbe5d4af9
#
_entry.id   39238aabf317dcf0c68bf68cbe5d4af9
#
_cell.length_a   1.000
_cell.length_b   1.000
_cell.length_c   1.000
_cell.angle_alpha   90.00
_cell.angle_beta   90.00
_cell.angle_gamma   90.00
#
_symmetry.space_group_name_H-M   'P 1'
#
loop_
_entity.id
_entity.type
_entity.pdbx_description
1 polymer ?
#
loop_
_entity_poly.entity_id
_entity_poly.type
_entity_poly.pdbx_seq_one_letter_code
_entity_poly.pdbx_strand_id
1 'polypeptide(L)'
;MKRIITKMYLCLLAFCIAGGISAQTQNSMTEVIPFKTIDGKIIVEAAINGEVADFVLDLSGHNALLPEALKKLRIDTGKNGTFSAYQDFVFKQVPVGKVYEMATVAIGNNTFNNDLPAFTLEDEPYLRKLGVMGVLSGAIFRTSVLTIDMQRKKLTITQPYRPSYMKLNYRENFELITGLGIVCPISIQGKPVSLVLDTWSEGLVNLTEKDFNTWSTQYTKGTNQKVSNGYKEATQEEESLILPETMFVKTKIEDAMAVKNPYLKRSVLGLSLIHI
;
A
#
# COMPACT_ATOMS: atom_id res chain seq x y z
N MET A 1 -29.56 26.93 56.39
CA MET A 1 -29.51 25.85 55.37
C MET A 1 -29.75 26.35 53.94
N LYS A 2 -30.77 27.16 53.63
CA LYS A 2 -31.06 27.60 52.24
C LYS A 2 -29.91 28.34 51.52
N ARG A 3 -29.10 29.17 52.24
CA ARG A 3 -27.98 29.91 51.64
C ARG A 3 -26.76 29.06 51.23
N ILE A 4 -26.54 27.92 51.84
CA ILE A 4 -25.44 27.02 51.53
C ILE A 4 -25.75 26.20 50.30
N ILE A 5 -27.01 25.79 50.12
CA ILE A 5 -27.47 25.04 48.95
C ILE A 5 -27.38 25.86 47.68
N THR A 6 -27.75 27.17 47.75
CA THR A 6 -27.66 28.07 46.60
C THR A 6 -26.23 28.29 46.13
N LYS A 7 -25.24 28.37 47.04
CA LYS A 7 -23.82 28.48 46.69
C LYS A 7 -23.25 27.20 46.06
N MET A 8 -23.69 26.03 46.53
CA MET A 8 -23.32 24.76 45.93
C MET A 8 -23.82 24.60 44.49
N TYR A 9 -25.06 25.00 44.20
CA TYR A 9 -25.61 24.95 42.86
C TYR A 9 -24.89 25.91 41.91
N LEU A 10 -24.49 27.10 42.40
CA LEU A 10 -23.73 28.05 41.58
C LEU A 10 -22.33 27.56 41.24
N CYS A 11 -21.66 26.83 42.18
CA CYS A 11 -20.36 26.23 41.91
C CYS A 11 -20.48 25.03 40.93
N LEU A 12 -21.54 24.23 40.99
CA LEU A 12 -21.78 23.14 40.06
C LEU A 12 -22.07 23.67 38.65
N LEU A 13 -22.85 24.75 38.50
CA LEU A 13 -23.08 25.37 37.18
C LEU A 13 -21.82 26.00 36.61
N ALA A 14 -20.96 26.63 37.42
CA ALA A 14 -19.69 27.17 36.96
C ALA A 14 -18.70 26.09 36.52
N PHE A 15 -18.73 24.89 37.12
CA PHE A 15 -17.90 23.76 36.69
C PHE A 15 -18.39 23.12 35.41
N CYS A 16 -19.70 23.14 35.12
CA CYS A 16 -20.23 22.66 33.84
C CYS A 16 -19.96 23.61 32.66
N ILE A 17 -19.72 24.89 32.93
CA ILE A 17 -19.40 25.88 31.89
C ILE A 17 -17.90 25.93 31.61
N ALA A 18 -17.04 25.55 32.58
CA ALA A 18 -15.59 25.48 32.40
C ALA A 18 -15.12 24.20 31.70
N GLY A 19 -15.98 23.18 31.61
CA GLY A 19 -15.79 21.99 30.80
C GLY A 19 -16.23 22.21 29.36
N GLY A 20 -15.95 23.37 28.80
CA GLY A 20 -16.00 23.57 27.34
C GLY A 20 -15.10 22.52 26.72
N ILE A 21 -15.71 21.47 26.15
CA ILE A 21 -15.06 20.56 25.24
C ILE A 21 -14.49 21.47 24.16
N SER A 22 -13.19 21.80 24.26
CA SER A 22 -12.42 22.23 23.11
C SER A 22 -12.47 21.02 22.18
N ALA A 23 -13.50 20.98 21.34
CA ALA A 23 -13.39 20.23 20.11
C ALA A 23 -12.17 20.85 19.42
N GLN A 24 -11.00 20.26 19.68
CA GLN A 24 -9.85 20.50 18.81
C GLN A 24 -10.38 20.18 17.42
N THR A 25 -10.64 21.24 16.65
CA THR A 25 -10.79 21.10 15.20
C THR A 25 -9.45 20.54 14.76
N GLN A 26 -9.39 19.23 14.67
CA GLN A 26 -8.26 18.54 14.09
C GLN A 26 -8.23 19.01 12.64
N ASN A 27 -7.37 20.01 12.37
CA ASN A 27 -7.19 20.51 11.02
C ASN A 27 -6.75 19.34 10.17
N SER A 28 -7.57 18.91 9.24
CA SER A 28 -7.18 17.89 8.28
C SER A 28 -6.10 18.50 7.39
N MET A 29 -4.91 17.91 7.44
CA MET A 29 -3.84 18.25 6.51
C MET A 29 -4.07 17.45 5.24
N THR A 30 -4.13 18.13 4.12
CA THR A 30 -4.21 17.51 2.79
C THR A 30 -3.03 17.99 1.97
N GLU A 31 -2.25 17.08 1.48
CA GLU A 31 -1.11 17.38 0.63
C GLU A 31 -1.16 16.56 -0.66
N VAL A 32 -0.81 17.21 -1.76
CA VAL A 32 -0.73 16.60 -3.09
C VAL A 32 0.72 16.54 -3.52
N ILE A 33 1.23 15.34 -3.71
CA ILE A 33 2.63 15.04 -3.99
C ILE A 33 2.74 14.40 -5.36
N PRO A 34 3.62 14.89 -6.25
CA PRO A 34 3.86 14.23 -7.52
C PRO A 34 4.62 12.91 -7.31
N PHE A 35 4.37 11.94 -8.19
CA PHE A 35 5.17 10.73 -8.28
C PHE A 35 5.63 10.49 -9.72
N LYS A 36 6.64 9.65 -9.90
CA LYS A 36 7.12 9.18 -11.20
C LYS A 36 6.60 7.77 -11.48
N THR A 37 6.52 7.40 -12.74
CA THR A 37 6.33 5.99 -13.11
C THR A 37 7.53 5.54 -13.94
N ILE A 38 8.16 4.45 -13.52
CA ILE A 38 9.28 3.82 -14.24
C ILE A 38 8.94 2.33 -14.36
N ASP A 39 8.93 1.80 -15.57
CA ASP A 39 8.52 0.42 -15.87
C ASP A 39 7.18 0.03 -15.17
N GLY A 40 6.21 0.95 -15.20
CA GLY A 40 4.89 0.74 -14.56
C GLY A 40 4.87 0.86 -13.03
N LYS A 41 6.01 0.98 -12.34
CA LYS A 41 6.08 1.12 -10.88
C LYS A 41 5.88 2.57 -10.44
N ILE A 42 5.20 2.76 -9.32
CA ILE A 42 5.04 4.08 -8.69
C ILE A 42 6.31 4.41 -7.91
N ILE A 43 6.99 5.48 -8.30
CA ILE A 43 8.21 5.94 -7.64
C ILE A 43 7.90 7.23 -6.89
N VAL A 44 8.09 7.22 -5.58
CA VAL A 44 7.87 8.35 -4.69
C VAL A 44 9.18 8.83 -4.08
N GLU A 45 9.34 10.14 -3.96
CA GLU A 45 10.42 10.71 -3.17
C GLU A 45 10.00 10.71 -1.70
N ALA A 46 10.89 10.21 -0.84
CA ALA A 46 10.68 10.20 0.60
C ALA A 46 11.98 10.54 1.33
N ALA A 47 11.86 11.15 2.51
CA ALA A 47 12.97 11.34 3.42
C ALA A 47 12.91 10.31 4.55
N ILE A 48 13.97 9.53 4.71
CA ILE A 48 14.13 8.61 5.84
C ILE A 48 15.25 9.13 6.72
N ASN A 49 14.97 9.35 8.00
CA ASN A 49 15.91 9.96 8.96
C ASN A 49 16.50 11.30 8.45
N GLY A 50 15.72 12.05 7.67
CA GLY A 50 16.14 13.33 7.07
C GLY A 50 16.89 13.22 5.74
N GLU A 51 17.21 12.01 5.26
CA GLU A 51 17.90 11.79 4.00
C GLU A 51 16.90 11.46 2.87
N VAL A 52 16.93 12.24 1.79
CA VAL A 52 16.00 12.14 0.67
C VAL A 52 16.46 11.09 -0.34
N ALA A 53 15.52 10.27 -0.78
CA ALA A 53 15.73 9.29 -1.85
C ALA A 53 14.42 8.88 -2.53
N ASP A 54 14.52 8.27 -3.70
CA ASP A 54 13.41 7.66 -4.42
C ASP A 54 13.16 6.22 -3.93
N PHE A 55 11.86 5.84 -3.85
CA PHE A 55 11.40 4.51 -3.44
C PHE A 55 10.25 4.05 -4.32
N VAL A 56 10.14 2.75 -4.53
CA VAL A 56 8.89 2.17 -5.06
C VAL A 56 7.84 2.20 -3.98
N LEU A 57 6.62 2.60 -4.31
CA LEU A 57 5.46 2.44 -3.44
C LEU A 57 4.77 1.12 -3.76
N ASP A 58 4.79 0.19 -2.81
CA ASP A 58 4.13 -1.11 -2.92
C ASP A 58 3.14 -1.31 -1.77
N LEU A 59 1.84 -1.32 -2.09
CA LEU A 59 0.78 -1.44 -1.08
C LEU A 59 0.62 -2.86 -0.54
N SER A 60 1.18 -3.87 -1.21
CA SER A 60 1.07 -5.28 -0.82
C SER A 60 2.24 -5.77 0.02
N GLY A 61 3.38 -5.08 -0.06
CA GLY A 61 4.64 -5.51 0.52
C GLY A 61 4.92 -4.94 1.91
N HIS A 62 6.14 -5.19 2.35
CA HIS A 62 6.72 -4.57 3.53
C HIS A 62 7.72 -3.50 3.11
N ASN A 63 8.08 -2.59 4.05
CA ASN A 63 9.21 -1.70 3.78
C ASN A 63 10.48 -2.54 3.62
N ALA A 64 11.19 -2.31 2.52
CA ALA A 64 12.42 -3.03 2.20
C ALA A 64 13.47 -2.06 1.66
N LEU A 65 14.71 -2.21 2.09
CA LEU A 65 15.82 -1.33 1.74
C LEU A 65 16.92 -2.11 1.02
N LEU A 66 17.52 -1.52 0.01
CA LEU A 66 18.77 -2.03 -0.56
C LEU A 66 19.91 -1.90 0.48
N PRO A 67 20.93 -2.77 0.48
CA PRO A 67 22.02 -2.73 1.44
C PRO A 67 22.72 -1.38 1.53
N GLU A 68 22.94 -0.72 0.39
CA GLU A 68 23.56 0.61 0.32
C GLU A 68 22.69 1.73 0.92
N ALA A 69 21.38 1.51 0.98
CA ALA A 69 20.46 2.48 1.58
C ALA A 69 20.69 2.65 3.08
N LEU A 70 21.14 1.61 3.78
CA LEU A 70 21.39 1.69 5.23
C LEU A 70 22.32 2.84 5.59
N LYS A 71 23.44 2.96 4.88
CA LYS A 71 24.41 4.05 5.09
C LYS A 71 23.85 5.39 4.63
N LYS A 72 23.27 5.44 3.44
CA LYS A 72 22.75 6.68 2.84
C LYS A 72 21.64 7.31 3.69
N LEU A 73 20.75 6.48 4.23
CA LEU A 73 19.58 6.91 4.99
C LEU A 73 19.85 6.96 6.51
N ARG A 74 21.11 6.88 6.93
CA ARG A 74 21.53 6.93 8.34
C ARG A 74 20.76 5.95 9.23
N ILE A 75 20.52 4.74 8.73
CA ILE A 75 19.88 3.68 9.52
C ILE A 75 20.85 3.23 10.62
N ASP A 76 20.38 3.18 11.87
CA ASP A 76 21.18 2.71 13.00
C ASP A 76 21.35 1.18 12.94
N THR A 77 22.47 0.73 12.39
CA THR A 77 22.81 -0.69 12.28
C THR A 77 23.38 -1.29 13.56
N GLY A 78 23.68 -0.47 14.57
CA GLY A 78 24.17 -0.89 15.88
C GLY A 78 23.06 -1.40 16.80
N LYS A 79 21.84 -0.94 16.61
CA LYS A 79 20.66 -1.54 17.23
C LYS A 79 20.38 -2.85 16.50
N ASN A 80 20.63 -3.96 17.18
CA ASN A 80 20.52 -5.31 16.64
C ASN A 80 19.25 -5.51 15.81
N GLY A 81 19.43 -5.57 14.50
CA GLY A 81 18.40 -6.09 13.62
C GLY A 81 18.09 -7.53 14.02
N THR A 82 16.96 -7.74 14.67
CA THR A 82 16.49 -9.09 14.97
C THR A 82 16.16 -9.79 13.66
N PHE A 83 16.76 -10.94 13.44
CA PHE A 83 16.29 -11.88 12.42
C PHE A 83 14.84 -12.23 12.77
N SER A 84 13.89 -11.64 12.11
CA SER A 84 12.56 -12.22 12.02
C SER A 84 12.52 -12.99 10.70
N ALA A 85 11.93 -14.18 10.71
CA ALA A 85 11.65 -14.88 9.48
C ALA A 85 10.68 -14.01 8.67
N TYR A 86 11.22 -13.26 7.71
CA TYR A 86 10.42 -12.50 6.79
C TYR A 86 9.61 -13.45 5.94
N GLN A 87 8.32 -13.28 5.96
CA GLN A 87 7.45 -13.90 4.97
C GLN A 87 6.81 -12.78 4.16
N ASP A 88 7.24 -12.65 2.91
CA ASP A 88 6.53 -11.79 1.98
C ASP A 88 5.06 -12.17 1.93
N PHE A 89 4.18 -11.18 1.81
CA PHE A 89 2.75 -11.42 1.86
C PHE A 89 2.23 -12.00 0.53
N VAL A 90 2.82 -11.60 -0.57
CA VAL A 90 2.40 -11.94 -1.94
C VAL A 90 3.28 -13.01 -2.54
N PHE A 91 4.60 -12.86 -2.48
CA PHE A 91 5.55 -13.75 -3.13
C PHE A 91 5.99 -14.93 -2.22
N LYS A 92 6.32 -16.06 -2.85
CA LYS A 92 6.84 -17.25 -2.13
C LYS A 92 8.20 -16.99 -1.51
N GLN A 93 9.04 -16.27 -2.22
CA GLN A 93 10.41 -15.99 -1.81
C GLN A 93 10.81 -14.59 -2.22
N VAL A 94 11.22 -13.81 -1.25
CA VAL A 94 11.93 -12.53 -1.44
C VAL A 94 13.17 -12.63 -0.57
N PRO A 95 14.38 -12.64 -1.16
CA PRO A 95 15.61 -12.72 -0.38
C PRO A 95 15.76 -11.46 0.49
N VAL A 96 15.82 -11.67 1.81
CA VAL A 96 15.97 -10.59 2.78
C VAL A 96 17.06 -10.91 3.79
N GLY A 97 17.74 -9.87 4.22
CA GLY A 97 18.72 -9.90 5.29
C GLY A 97 18.10 -9.54 6.64
N LYS A 98 18.71 -8.55 7.31
CA LYS A 98 18.29 -8.11 8.64
C LYS A 98 17.14 -7.13 8.57
N VAL A 99 16.42 -7.00 9.68
CA VAL A 99 15.41 -5.98 9.91
C VAL A 99 16.02 -4.82 10.68
N TYR A 100 15.77 -3.60 10.24
CA TYR A 100 16.15 -2.36 10.91
C TYR A 100 14.94 -1.47 11.10
N GLU A 101 15.05 -0.48 11.96
CA GLU A 101 14.00 0.51 12.17
C GLU A 101 14.30 1.80 11.42
N MET A 102 13.30 2.30 10.71
CA MET A 102 13.28 3.65 10.17
C MET A 102 12.60 4.54 11.21
N ALA A 103 13.39 5.37 11.92
CA ALA A 103 12.86 6.19 12.99
C ALA A 103 11.86 7.24 12.49
N THR A 104 12.12 7.82 11.32
CA THR A 104 11.21 8.76 10.66
C THR A 104 11.12 8.46 9.17
N VAL A 105 9.92 8.54 8.62
CA VAL A 105 9.66 8.56 7.18
C VAL A 105 8.84 9.80 6.89
N ALA A 106 9.27 10.62 5.95
CA ALA A 106 8.49 11.76 5.49
C ALA A 106 8.25 11.68 3.99
N ILE A 107 7.04 11.98 3.55
CA ILE A 107 6.65 12.09 2.14
C ILE A 107 5.98 13.46 1.98
N GLY A 108 6.61 14.35 1.22
CA GLY A 108 6.27 15.76 1.24
C GLY A 108 6.45 16.35 2.65
N ASN A 109 5.47 17.08 3.15
CA ASN A 109 5.46 17.62 4.51
C ASN A 109 4.84 16.66 5.56
N ASN A 110 4.37 15.48 5.14
CA ASN A 110 3.80 14.51 6.06
C ASN A 110 4.92 13.66 6.67
N THR A 111 5.08 13.71 7.98
CA THR A 111 6.04 12.91 8.72
C THR A 111 5.34 11.78 9.47
N PHE A 112 5.85 10.58 9.30
CA PHE A 112 5.37 9.36 9.93
C PHE A 112 6.42 8.88 10.93
N ASN A 113 6.21 9.20 12.21
CA ASN A 113 7.14 8.87 13.32
C ASN A 113 6.66 7.59 13.99
N ASN A 114 7.04 6.43 13.49
CA ASN A 114 6.51 5.18 14.02
C ASN A 114 7.53 4.05 14.14
N ASP A 115 8.82 4.34 14.11
CA ASP A 115 9.87 3.30 14.16
C ASP A 115 9.54 2.11 13.26
N LEU A 116 9.26 2.43 11.99
CA LEU A 116 8.76 1.46 11.03
C LEU A 116 9.83 0.43 10.69
N PRO A 117 9.53 -0.87 10.80
CA PRO A 117 10.47 -1.89 10.39
C PRO A 117 10.71 -1.84 8.88
N ALA A 118 11.97 -2.00 8.50
CA ALA A 118 12.39 -2.18 7.12
C ALA A 118 13.30 -3.40 7.01
N PHE A 119 13.02 -4.26 6.06
CA PHE A 119 13.83 -5.43 5.76
C PHE A 119 14.95 -5.03 4.80
N THR A 120 16.16 -5.52 5.02
CA THR A 120 17.23 -5.35 4.05
C THR A 120 17.13 -6.45 2.98
N LEU A 121 17.03 -6.05 1.72
CA LEU A 121 17.11 -6.97 0.59
C LEU A 121 18.54 -7.46 0.43
N GLU A 122 18.75 -8.71 0.03
CA GLU A 122 20.09 -9.23 -0.19
C GLU A 122 20.72 -8.66 -1.45
N ASP A 123 20.04 -8.83 -2.58
CA ASP A 123 20.47 -8.29 -3.86
C ASP A 123 19.27 -8.16 -4.81
N GLU A 124 19.00 -6.93 -5.25
CA GLU A 124 17.90 -6.65 -6.18
C GLU A 124 18.36 -5.65 -7.25
N PRO A 125 19.05 -6.14 -8.30
CA PRO A 125 19.59 -5.30 -9.37
C PRO A 125 18.53 -4.48 -10.10
N TYR A 126 17.30 -4.99 -10.15
CA TYR A 126 16.21 -4.27 -10.81
C TYR A 126 15.81 -3.01 -10.05
N LEU A 127 15.78 -3.02 -8.73
CA LEU A 127 15.54 -1.80 -7.93
C LEU A 127 16.66 -0.76 -8.17
N ARG A 128 17.92 -1.19 -8.30
CA ARG A 128 19.02 -0.28 -8.69
C ARG A 128 18.84 0.28 -10.10
N LYS A 129 18.38 -0.54 -11.06
CA LYS A 129 18.03 -0.09 -12.41
C LYS A 129 16.93 0.98 -12.39
N LEU A 130 15.95 0.86 -11.50
CA LEU A 130 14.91 1.88 -11.27
C LEU A 130 15.44 3.15 -10.58
N GLY A 131 16.65 3.14 -10.05
CA GLY A 131 17.27 4.26 -9.36
C GLY A 131 16.73 4.49 -7.93
N VAL A 132 16.13 3.48 -7.32
CA VAL A 132 15.50 3.60 -6.00
C VAL A 132 16.37 3.00 -4.88
N MET A 133 16.13 3.42 -3.64
CA MET A 133 16.81 2.90 -2.45
C MET A 133 16.06 1.72 -1.80
N GLY A 134 14.88 1.39 -2.29
CA GLY A 134 14.08 0.31 -1.75
C GLY A 134 12.59 0.47 -2.06
N VAL A 135 11.80 -0.16 -1.21
CA VAL A 135 10.33 -0.22 -1.33
C VAL A 135 9.71 0.33 -0.04
N LEU A 136 8.73 1.21 -0.17
CA LEU A 136 7.87 1.68 0.91
C LEU A 136 6.49 1.04 0.80
N SER A 137 6.01 0.50 1.90
CA SER A 137 4.74 -0.20 1.96
C SER A 137 3.56 0.70 2.32
N GLY A 138 2.35 0.21 2.07
CA GLY A 138 1.13 0.85 2.53
C GLY A 138 1.05 1.07 4.04
N ALA A 139 1.89 0.36 4.82
CA ALA A 139 1.97 0.48 6.27
C ALA A 139 2.21 1.90 6.77
N ILE A 140 2.97 2.69 6.02
CA ILE A 140 3.26 4.08 6.40
C ILE A 140 2.01 4.96 6.43
N PHE A 141 0.96 4.61 5.70
CA PHE A 141 -0.28 5.38 5.60
C PHE A 141 -1.40 4.91 6.54
N ARG A 142 -1.11 4.08 7.55
CA ARG A 142 -2.13 3.46 8.44
C ARG A 142 -3.09 4.45 9.08
N THR A 143 -2.67 5.68 9.31
CA THR A 143 -3.47 6.75 9.94
C THR A 143 -3.89 7.84 8.95
N SER A 144 -3.76 7.56 7.64
CA SER A 144 -4.01 8.53 6.58
C SER A 144 -4.98 7.99 5.55
N VAL A 145 -5.61 8.89 4.82
CA VAL A 145 -6.31 8.56 3.58
C VAL A 145 -5.35 8.81 2.42
N LEU A 146 -4.99 7.74 1.71
CA LEU A 146 -4.15 7.81 0.52
C LEU A 146 -5.04 7.76 -0.74
N THR A 147 -4.85 8.70 -1.64
CA THR A 147 -5.43 8.69 -2.97
C THR A 147 -4.32 8.64 -4.01
N ILE A 148 -4.40 7.70 -4.93
CA ILE A 148 -3.45 7.52 -6.03
C ILE A 148 -4.15 7.91 -7.32
N ASP A 149 -3.72 9.01 -7.95
CA ASP A 149 -4.18 9.46 -9.26
C ASP A 149 -3.10 9.11 -10.30
N MET A 150 -3.27 7.95 -10.94
CA MET A 150 -2.32 7.46 -11.95
C MET A 150 -2.30 8.34 -13.20
N GLN A 151 -3.44 8.91 -13.57
CA GLN A 151 -3.55 9.75 -14.76
C GLN A 151 -2.76 11.05 -14.59
N ARG A 152 -2.88 11.68 -13.42
CA ARG A 152 -2.16 12.93 -13.09
C ARG A 152 -0.81 12.70 -12.42
N LYS A 153 -0.48 11.45 -12.10
CA LYS A 153 0.72 11.05 -11.35
C LYS A 153 0.86 11.80 -10.02
N LYS A 154 -0.20 11.76 -9.22
CA LYS A 154 -0.28 12.46 -7.94
C LYS A 154 -0.76 11.53 -6.83
N LEU A 155 -0.07 11.59 -5.70
CA LEU A 155 -0.56 11.08 -4.43
C LEU A 155 -1.24 12.22 -3.68
N THR A 156 -2.40 11.97 -3.10
CA THR A 156 -3.00 12.88 -2.11
C THR A 156 -3.02 12.17 -0.78
N ILE A 157 -2.36 12.74 0.21
CA ILE A 157 -2.30 12.25 1.58
C ILE A 157 -3.13 13.18 2.45
N THR A 158 -4.10 12.63 3.16
CA THR A 158 -4.97 13.41 4.04
C THR A 158 -5.01 12.79 5.43
N GLN A 159 -4.80 13.60 6.45
CA GLN A 159 -4.84 13.20 7.86
C GLN A 159 -5.77 14.13 8.65
N PRO A 160 -6.56 13.60 9.60
CA PRO A 160 -6.87 12.18 9.80
C PRO A 160 -8.03 11.71 8.92
N TYR A 161 -8.70 12.64 8.23
CA TYR A 161 -9.95 12.35 7.51
C TYR A 161 -9.85 12.74 6.04
N ARG A 162 -10.67 12.07 5.26
CA ARG A 162 -10.88 12.37 3.86
C ARG A 162 -11.32 13.85 3.66
N PRO A 163 -10.77 14.54 2.64
CA PRO A 163 -11.24 15.89 2.30
C PRO A 163 -12.74 15.93 2.01
N SER A 164 -13.45 16.93 2.53
CA SER A 164 -14.91 17.05 2.37
C SER A 164 -15.36 17.19 0.91
N TYR A 165 -14.51 17.75 0.05
CA TYR A 165 -14.76 17.90 -1.39
C TYR A 165 -14.66 16.58 -2.17
N MET A 166 -14.05 15.55 -1.62
CA MET A 166 -13.87 14.27 -2.27
C MET A 166 -15.20 13.50 -2.28
N LYS A 167 -15.81 13.40 -3.45
CA LYS A 167 -17.04 12.63 -3.64
C LYS A 167 -16.69 11.12 -3.71
N LEU A 168 -17.46 10.31 -3.00
CA LEU A 168 -17.38 8.85 -3.06
C LEU A 168 -18.55 8.31 -3.87
N ASN A 169 -18.51 8.50 -5.18
CA ASN A 169 -19.54 7.97 -6.06
C ASN A 169 -19.45 6.45 -6.21
N TYR A 170 -18.24 5.93 -6.16
CA TYR A 170 -17.94 4.51 -6.27
C TYR A 170 -17.13 4.09 -5.04
N ARG A 171 -17.60 3.08 -4.32
CA ARG A 171 -16.95 2.54 -3.13
C ARG A 171 -17.04 1.04 -3.14
N GLU A 172 -15.98 0.39 -2.70
CA GLU A 172 -15.97 -1.00 -2.33
C GLU A 172 -15.37 -1.17 -0.94
N ASN A 173 -15.86 -2.14 -0.19
CA ASN A 173 -15.27 -2.49 1.07
C ASN A 173 -14.07 -3.41 0.80
N PHE A 174 -13.01 -3.22 1.54
CA PHE A 174 -11.85 -4.11 1.52
C PHE A 174 -11.60 -4.70 2.89
N GLU A 175 -10.97 -5.85 2.91
CA GLU A 175 -10.52 -6.52 4.13
C GLU A 175 -9.03 -6.29 4.31
N LEU A 176 -8.62 -5.94 5.54
CA LEU A 176 -7.21 -5.89 5.92
C LEU A 176 -6.82 -7.24 6.50
N ILE A 177 -5.90 -7.92 5.82
CA ILE A 177 -5.33 -9.15 6.37
C ILE A 177 -4.11 -8.80 7.24
N THR A 178 -3.84 -9.66 8.23
CA THR A 178 -2.71 -9.56 9.14
C THR A 178 -1.42 -9.21 8.39
N GLY A 179 -0.82 -8.06 8.71
CA GLY A 179 0.44 -7.60 8.13
C GLY A 179 0.31 -6.58 7.01
N LEU A 180 -0.93 -6.10 6.62
CA LEU A 180 -1.16 -4.98 5.71
C LEU A 180 -1.62 -5.34 4.28
N GLY A 181 -1.90 -6.60 3.98
CA GLY A 181 -2.54 -6.94 2.71
C GLY A 181 -3.95 -6.36 2.63
N ILE A 182 -4.23 -5.59 1.60
CA ILE A 182 -5.56 -5.09 1.27
C ILE A 182 -6.21 -6.12 0.34
N VAL A 183 -7.33 -6.70 0.76
CA VAL A 183 -8.09 -7.63 -0.09
C VAL A 183 -9.27 -6.90 -0.69
N CYS A 184 -9.31 -6.86 -2.02
CA CYS A 184 -10.36 -6.21 -2.78
C CYS A 184 -11.19 -7.25 -3.52
N PRO A 185 -12.53 -7.17 -3.51
CA PRO A 185 -13.37 -7.99 -4.36
C PRO A 185 -13.41 -7.41 -5.79
N ILE A 186 -13.29 -8.28 -6.77
CA ILE A 186 -13.70 -8.04 -8.17
C ILE A 186 -14.89 -8.95 -8.49
N SER A 187 -15.64 -8.63 -9.52
CA SER A 187 -16.70 -9.52 -10.00
C SER A 187 -16.36 -10.00 -11.40
N ILE A 188 -16.43 -11.32 -11.62
CA ILE A 188 -16.26 -11.94 -12.93
C ILE A 188 -17.55 -12.70 -13.24
N GLN A 189 -18.25 -12.33 -14.31
CA GLN A 189 -19.57 -12.89 -14.66
C GLN A 189 -20.56 -12.85 -13.47
N GLY A 190 -20.56 -11.74 -12.73
CA GLY A 190 -21.42 -11.54 -11.56
C GLY A 190 -20.99 -12.29 -10.29
N LYS A 191 -19.93 -13.10 -10.33
CA LYS A 191 -19.41 -13.83 -9.16
C LYS A 191 -18.29 -13.04 -8.49
N PRO A 192 -18.34 -12.79 -7.18
CA PRO A 192 -17.28 -12.09 -6.47
C PRO A 192 -16.02 -12.97 -6.32
N VAL A 193 -14.87 -12.39 -6.53
CA VAL A 193 -13.54 -12.98 -6.30
C VAL A 193 -12.72 -12.02 -5.49
N SER A 194 -12.16 -12.47 -4.38
CA SER A 194 -11.32 -11.65 -3.49
C SER A 194 -9.85 -11.83 -3.84
N LEU A 195 -9.16 -10.72 -4.13
CA LEU A 195 -7.75 -10.68 -4.51
C LEU A 195 -6.99 -9.69 -3.63
N VAL A 196 -5.72 -9.95 -3.40
CA VAL A 196 -4.84 -8.99 -2.69
C VAL A 196 -4.46 -7.87 -3.65
N LEU A 197 -4.66 -6.62 -3.23
CA LEU A 197 -4.21 -5.46 -4.00
C LEU A 197 -2.69 -5.38 -3.96
N ASP A 198 -2.07 -5.43 -5.12
CA ASP A 198 -0.63 -5.41 -5.31
C ASP A 198 -0.24 -4.36 -6.34
N THR A 199 0.45 -3.32 -5.91
CA THR A 199 0.89 -2.26 -6.81
C THR A 199 2.24 -2.54 -7.47
N TRP A 200 2.87 -3.68 -7.16
CA TRP A 200 4.08 -4.15 -7.83
C TRP A 200 3.79 -4.95 -9.10
N SER A 201 2.81 -5.86 -9.04
CA SER A 201 2.52 -6.79 -10.13
C SER A 201 1.99 -6.10 -11.37
N GLU A 202 2.46 -6.56 -12.53
CA GLU A 202 1.97 -6.15 -13.84
C GLU A 202 0.59 -6.79 -14.12
N GLY A 203 -0.14 -6.20 -15.05
CA GLY A 203 -1.44 -6.71 -15.47
C GLY A 203 -2.55 -6.46 -14.45
N LEU A 204 -3.72 -6.99 -14.72
CA LEU A 204 -4.90 -6.81 -13.88
C LEU A 204 -4.98 -7.86 -12.77
N VAL A 205 -4.86 -9.14 -13.13
CA VAL A 205 -4.96 -10.26 -12.20
C VAL A 205 -3.75 -11.16 -12.39
N ASN A 206 -3.04 -11.46 -11.29
CA ASN A 206 -2.02 -12.49 -11.29
C ASN A 206 -2.46 -13.62 -10.36
N LEU A 207 -2.53 -14.82 -10.88
CA LEU A 207 -3.01 -16.00 -10.20
C LEU A 207 -1.87 -16.88 -9.72
N THR A 208 -2.02 -17.46 -8.54
CA THR A 208 -1.19 -18.60 -8.15
C THR A 208 -1.38 -19.73 -9.16
N GLU A 209 -0.41 -20.63 -9.26
CA GLU A 209 -0.53 -21.81 -10.13
C GLU A 209 -1.79 -22.64 -9.81
N LYS A 210 -2.12 -22.79 -8.53
CA LYS A 210 -3.33 -23.50 -8.09
C LYS A 210 -4.61 -22.83 -8.60
N ASP A 211 -4.71 -21.53 -8.43
CA ASP A 211 -5.91 -20.78 -8.85
C ASP A 211 -6.00 -20.73 -10.37
N PHE A 212 -4.87 -20.56 -11.07
CA PHE A 212 -4.82 -20.60 -12.53
C PHE A 212 -5.32 -21.92 -13.08
N ASN A 213 -4.87 -23.05 -12.54
CA ASN A 213 -5.32 -24.37 -12.96
C ASN A 213 -6.82 -24.58 -12.74
N THR A 214 -7.37 -24.03 -11.65
CA THR A 214 -8.81 -24.04 -11.40
C THR A 214 -9.58 -23.20 -12.42
N TRP A 215 -9.08 -21.98 -12.71
CA TRP A 215 -9.75 -21.06 -13.63
C TRP A 215 -9.59 -21.46 -15.09
N SER A 216 -8.52 -22.13 -15.48
CA SER A 216 -8.28 -22.61 -16.85
C SER A 216 -9.34 -23.62 -17.33
N THR A 217 -10.08 -24.25 -16.41
CA THR A 217 -11.22 -25.10 -16.74
C THR A 217 -12.50 -24.32 -17.12
N GLN A 218 -12.53 -23.02 -16.82
CA GLN A 218 -13.71 -22.17 -16.95
C GLN A 218 -13.52 -21.05 -17.98
N TYR A 219 -12.29 -20.57 -18.19
CA TYR A 219 -11.99 -19.41 -19.01
C TYR A 219 -11.08 -19.75 -20.18
N THR A 220 -11.23 -18.98 -21.26
CA THR A 220 -10.47 -19.18 -22.51
C THR A 220 -9.03 -18.68 -22.32
N LYS A 221 -8.07 -19.35 -22.95
CA LYS A 221 -6.68 -18.92 -22.99
C LYS A 221 -6.53 -17.57 -23.72
N GLY A 222 -5.74 -16.69 -23.12
CA GLY A 222 -5.31 -15.42 -23.69
C GLY A 222 -3.88 -15.50 -24.26
N THR A 223 -3.32 -14.34 -24.53
CA THR A 223 -1.90 -14.21 -24.94
C THR A 223 -0.98 -14.30 -23.73
N ASN A 224 0.23 -14.88 -23.92
CA ASN A 224 1.21 -14.94 -22.85
C ASN A 224 1.57 -13.53 -22.36
N GLN A 225 1.82 -13.42 -21.07
CA GLN A 225 2.15 -12.18 -20.39
C GLN A 225 3.43 -12.38 -19.56
N LYS A 226 4.18 -11.30 -19.37
CA LYS A 226 5.35 -11.33 -18.50
C LYS A 226 4.98 -11.19 -17.05
N VAL A 227 5.66 -11.92 -16.19
CA VAL A 227 5.48 -11.88 -14.73
C VAL A 227 6.81 -11.68 -14.00
N SER A 228 6.73 -11.06 -12.83
CA SER A 228 7.89 -10.86 -11.95
C SER A 228 7.97 -11.95 -10.86
N ASN A 229 9.20 -12.20 -10.40
CA ASN A 229 9.49 -13.02 -9.23
C ASN A 229 10.03 -12.12 -8.11
N GLY A 230 9.18 -11.79 -7.15
CA GLY A 230 9.52 -10.81 -6.13
C GLY A 230 9.79 -9.43 -6.74
N TYR A 231 10.77 -8.72 -6.22
CA TYR A 231 11.16 -7.39 -6.71
C TYR A 231 12.11 -7.43 -7.93
N LYS A 232 11.94 -8.45 -8.81
CA LYS A 232 12.70 -8.59 -10.04
C LYS A 232 11.94 -8.05 -11.25
N GLU A 233 12.68 -7.80 -12.32
CA GLU A 233 12.09 -7.43 -13.59
C GLU A 233 11.17 -8.54 -14.13
N ALA A 234 10.01 -8.16 -14.65
CA ALA A 234 9.09 -9.12 -15.27
C ALA A 234 9.62 -9.58 -16.64
N THR A 235 10.29 -10.70 -16.65
CA THR A 235 10.92 -11.25 -17.87
C THR A 235 10.40 -12.62 -18.26
N GLN A 236 9.80 -13.36 -17.31
CA GLN A 236 9.29 -14.70 -17.57
C GLN A 236 7.90 -14.62 -18.19
N GLU A 237 7.74 -15.23 -19.37
CA GLU A 237 6.44 -15.36 -20.02
C GLU A 237 5.64 -16.52 -19.41
N GLU A 238 4.38 -16.24 -19.10
CA GLU A 238 3.42 -17.19 -18.55
C GLU A 238 2.08 -17.14 -19.27
N GLU A 239 1.35 -18.23 -19.19
CA GLU A 239 0.01 -18.34 -19.77
C GLU A 239 -0.97 -17.38 -19.11
N SER A 240 -1.95 -16.91 -19.89
CA SER A 240 -3.06 -16.10 -19.38
C SER A 240 -4.44 -16.65 -19.77
N LEU A 241 -5.45 -16.12 -19.09
CA LEU A 241 -6.86 -16.39 -19.32
C LEU A 241 -7.60 -15.08 -19.59
N ILE A 242 -8.55 -15.10 -20.51
CA ILE A 242 -9.46 -13.97 -20.75
C ILE A 242 -10.57 -14.04 -19.70
N LEU A 243 -10.78 -12.92 -19.00
CA LEU A 243 -11.79 -12.78 -17.96
C LEU A 243 -13.01 -12.03 -18.51
N PRO A 244 -14.11 -12.73 -18.87
CA PRO A 244 -15.29 -12.07 -19.41
C PRO A 244 -16.05 -11.32 -18.32
N GLU A 245 -16.73 -10.24 -18.71
CA GLU A 245 -17.63 -9.47 -17.83
C GLU A 245 -17.01 -9.14 -16.47
N THR A 246 -15.78 -8.66 -16.51
CA THR A 246 -15.06 -8.30 -15.28
C THR A 246 -15.48 -6.90 -14.81
N MET A 247 -15.81 -6.79 -13.52
CA MET A 247 -16.21 -5.55 -12.89
C MET A 247 -15.39 -5.27 -11.65
N PHE A 248 -15.02 -4.00 -11.44
CA PHE A 248 -14.49 -3.51 -10.19
C PHE A 248 -15.22 -2.22 -9.78
N VAL A 249 -15.77 -2.19 -8.57
CA VAL A 249 -16.48 -1.02 -8.00
C VAL A 249 -17.49 -0.42 -9.01
N LYS A 250 -18.32 -1.23 -9.66
CA LYS A 250 -19.31 -0.84 -10.68
C LYS A 250 -18.71 -0.36 -12.02
N THR A 251 -17.40 -0.43 -12.20
CA THR A 251 -16.74 -0.11 -13.47
C THR A 251 -16.47 -1.43 -14.22
N LYS A 252 -16.91 -1.49 -15.47
CA LYS A 252 -16.58 -2.62 -16.35
C LYS A 252 -15.14 -2.49 -16.80
N ILE A 253 -14.39 -3.60 -16.75
CA ILE A 253 -13.03 -3.68 -17.23
C ILE A 253 -13.05 -4.40 -18.56
N GLU A 254 -12.65 -3.71 -19.62
CA GLU A 254 -12.50 -4.31 -20.93
C GLU A 254 -11.18 -5.08 -21.02
N ASP A 255 -11.17 -6.13 -21.85
CA ASP A 255 -9.99 -6.96 -22.11
C ASP A 255 -9.26 -7.47 -20.85
N ALA A 256 -10.03 -7.74 -19.80
CA ALA A 256 -9.47 -8.22 -18.53
C ALA A 256 -8.80 -9.58 -18.73
N MET A 257 -7.58 -9.72 -18.23
CA MET A 257 -6.82 -10.97 -18.26
C MET A 257 -6.31 -11.35 -16.88
N ALA A 258 -6.25 -12.67 -16.65
CA ALA A 258 -5.58 -13.26 -15.49
C ALA A 258 -4.35 -14.04 -15.96
N VAL A 259 -3.20 -13.74 -15.38
CA VAL A 259 -1.91 -14.33 -15.73
C VAL A 259 -1.50 -15.35 -14.67
N LYS A 260 -0.99 -16.50 -15.08
CA LYS A 260 -0.34 -17.43 -14.15
C LYS A 260 0.95 -16.80 -13.63
N ASN A 261 1.12 -16.75 -12.32
CA ASN A 261 2.40 -16.38 -11.73
C ASN A 261 2.81 -17.43 -10.69
N PRO A 262 3.72 -18.33 -11.01
CA PRO A 262 4.12 -19.45 -10.15
C PRO A 262 4.86 -19.01 -8.90
N TYR A 263 5.33 -17.76 -8.84
CA TYR A 263 6.05 -17.21 -7.70
C TYR A 263 5.14 -16.69 -6.60
N LEU A 264 3.83 -16.58 -6.85
CA LEU A 264 2.88 -16.07 -5.87
C LEU A 264 2.45 -17.13 -4.85
N LYS A 265 2.27 -16.70 -3.60
CA LYS A 265 1.54 -17.44 -2.55
C LYS A 265 0.04 -17.16 -2.61
N ARG A 266 -0.34 -15.97 -3.07
CA ARG A 266 -1.71 -15.46 -3.11
C ARG A 266 -1.96 -14.82 -4.46
N SER A 267 -3.14 -15.02 -4.99
CA SER A 267 -3.57 -14.33 -6.20
C SER A 267 -3.79 -12.85 -5.92
N VAL A 268 -3.38 -12.00 -6.85
CA VAL A 268 -3.34 -10.56 -6.64
C VAL A 268 -4.09 -9.79 -7.73
N LEU A 269 -4.52 -8.60 -7.36
CA LEU A 269 -5.07 -7.57 -8.22
C LEU A 269 -4.00 -6.51 -8.45
N GLY A 270 -3.51 -6.42 -9.67
CA GLY A 270 -2.35 -5.60 -10.01
C GLY A 270 -2.68 -4.16 -10.33
N LEU A 271 -1.62 -3.39 -10.62
CA LEU A 271 -1.67 -1.94 -10.79
C LEU A 271 -2.48 -1.49 -12.01
N SER A 272 -2.62 -2.31 -13.05
CA SER A 272 -3.38 -1.93 -14.25
C SER A 272 -4.83 -1.54 -13.95
N LEU A 273 -5.38 -1.98 -12.81
CA LEU A 273 -6.68 -1.55 -12.33
C LEU A 273 -6.76 -0.04 -12.02
N ILE A 274 -5.66 0.56 -11.59
CA ILE A 274 -5.63 1.97 -11.16
C ILE A 274 -5.63 2.93 -12.37
N HIS A 275 -5.51 2.39 -13.57
CA HIS A 275 -5.58 3.15 -14.85
C HIS A 275 -7.01 3.32 -15.38
N ILE A 276 -8.03 2.84 -14.69
CA ILE A 276 -9.45 2.86 -15.12
C ILE A 276 -10.13 4.17 -14.69
#